data_1f1969626e032e9898e0454a092937a8
#
_entry.id   1f1969626e032e9898e0454a092937a8
#
_cell.length_a   1.000
_cell.length_b   1.000
_cell.length_c   1.000
_cell.angle_alpha   90.00
_cell.angle_beta   90.00
_cell.angle_gamma   90.00
#
_symmetry.space_group_name_H-M   'P 1'
#
loop_
_entity.id
_entity.type
_entity.pdbx_description
1 polymer ?
#
loop_
_entity_poly.entity_id
_entity_poly.type
_entity_poly.pdbx_seq_one_letter_code
_entity_poly.pdbx_strand_id
1 'polypeptide(L)'
;MRLRNGLRHSLAALLFLALLAGQSWATYHFFTSNSPGANDFYARWANGCALVWTGENPYSEEVTRRTQIGMHGRPAKRGEDLAAYSYPLYTLFFFWPLCFIQNYPLVQAIWMSLMFYTLIAGLLLTIRVAGWRPPTWLWSVTLLWGILNYPHARALILGQIATVVFLALTVTLLALDQGRDWWAGALLALATIKPQMSFLLIPWVLWWSAWRRRWRVWKGFALAMTLLVGVSFLLVPTWAADFLQDLRQYDVISATDYQSLTWIVTRHFLQLGPVVEDLGLALFSLHALLEMWRGRRGEREEFVWITGLILILTHFIAPRTATTHYTMLLLPLFAWFANLREQLGRQARWVVLSAEVILFFGQWVIFLTTLQGDYETALVYLPFPVLMLIIHLAYRHSARSTTMQRCRS
;
A
#
# COMPACT_ATOMS: atom_id res chain seq x y z
N MET A 1 13.08 -5.86 36.94
CA MET A 1 13.10 -5.29 35.59
C MET A 1 12.01 -5.87 34.67
N ARG A 2 11.82 -7.21 34.61
CA ARG A 2 10.79 -7.87 33.75
C ARG A 2 9.33 -7.49 34.08
N LEU A 3 8.94 -7.42 35.35
CA LEU A 3 7.60 -7.00 35.81
C LEU A 3 7.25 -5.57 35.38
N ARG A 4 8.21 -4.66 35.45
CA ARG A 4 8.03 -3.25 35.09
C ARG A 4 7.87 -3.06 33.57
N ASN A 5 8.53 -3.91 32.77
CA ASN A 5 8.33 -3.93 31.31
C ASN A 5 6.97 -4.55 30.93
N GLY A 6 6.53 -5.62 31.60
CA GLY A 6 5.21 -6.20 31.39
C GLY A 6 4.09 -5.19 31.63
N LEU A 7 4.14 -4.47 32.78
CA LEU A 7 3.15 -3.44 33.12
C LEU A 7 3.12 -2.30 32.09
N ARG A 8 4.28 -1.87 31.59
CA ARG A 8 4.35 -0.83 30.54
C ARG A 8 3.71 -1.30 29.23
N HIS A 9 3.93 -2.55 28.81
CA HIS A 9 3.29 -3.09 27.60
C HIS A 9 1.79 -3.25 27.78
N SER A 10 1.33 -3.70 28.95
CA SER A 10 -0.11 -3.79 29.23
C SER A 10 -0.79 -2.42 29.24
N LEU A 11 -0.18 -1.41 29.85
CA LEU A 11 -0.70 -0.03 29.85
C LEU A 11 -0.72 0.56 28.45
N ALA A 12 0.32 0.34 27.64
CA ALA A 12 0.34 0.80 26.24
C ALA A 12 -0.74 0.12 25.40
N ALA A 13 -0.97 -1.18 25.59
CA ALA A 13 -2.05 -1.90 24.90
C ALA A 13 -3.43 -1.39 25.32
N LEU A 14 -3.67 -1.19 26.61
CA LEU A 14 -4.93 -0.63 27.12
C LEU A 14 -5.18 0.79 26.60
N LEU A 15 -4.15 1.65 26.57
CA LEU A 15 -4.26 2.98 26.01
C LEU A 15 -4.58 2.93 24.51
N PHE A 16 -3.91 2.06 23.76
CA PHE A 16 -4.20 1.87 22.33
C PHE A 16 -5.66 1.42 22.11
N LEU A 17 -6.13 0.45 22.88
CA LEU A 17 -7.52 -0.02 22.80
C LEU A 17 -8.52 1.09 23.15
N ALA A 18 -8.25 1.89 24.18
CA ALA A 18 -9.08 3.03 24.54
C ALA A 18 -9.12 4.10 23.44
N LEU A 19 -7.98 4.41 22.84
CA LEU A 19 -7.88 5.35 21.71
C LEU A 19 -8.62 4.80 20.47
N LEU A 20 -8.44 3.52 20.15
CA LEU A 20 -9.15 2.86 19.06
C LEU A 20 -10.66 2.89 19.28
N ALA A 21 -11.12 2.55 20.47
CA ALA A 21 -12.54 2.58 20.83
C ALA A 21 -13.12 4.01 20.75
N GLY A 22 -12.43 5.00 21.31
CA GLY A 22 -12.84 6.40 21.27
C GLY A 22 -12.92 6.95 19.85
N GLN A 23 -11.91 6.66 19.03
CA GLN A 23 -11.89 7.07 17.62
C GLN A 23 -12.99 6.33 16.83
N SER A 24 -13.17 5.03 17.03
CA SER A 24 -14.22 4.27 16.36
C SER A 24 -15.60 4.79 16.73
N TRP A 25 -15.81 5.11 18.00
CA TRP A 25 -17.05 5.75 18.46
C TRP A 25 -17.28 7.10 17.77
N ALA A 26 -16.27 7.97 17.73
CA ALA A 26 -16.37 9.26 17.06
C ALA A 26 -16.61 9.10 15.53
N THR A 27 -15.87 8.20 14.87
CA THR A 27 -16.06 7.90 13.45
C THR A 27 -17.46 7.35 13.18
N TYR A 28 -17.99 6.51 14.06
CA TYR A 28 -19.36 6.00 13.94
C TYR A 28 -20.39 7.14 14.04
N HIS A 29 -20.36 7.92 15.10
CA HIS A 29 -21.37 8.95 15.35
C HIS A 29 -21.30 10.14 14.41
N PHE A 30 -20.09 10.58 14.02
CA PHE A 30 -19.93 11.78 13.20
C PHE A 30 -19.83 11.49 11.70
N PHE A 31 -19.55 10.25 11.30
CA PHE A 31 -19.33 9.92 9.89
C PHE A 31 -20.14 8.71 9.43
N THR A 32 -19.81 7.48 9.83
CA THR A 32 -20.33 6.28 9.18
C THR A 32 -21.81 6.00 9.41
N SER A 33 -22.41 6.50 10.49
CA SER A 33 -23.86 6.39 10.73
C SER A 33 -24.68 7.33 9.85
N ASN A 34 -24.08 8.42 9.33
CA ASN A 34 -24.76 9.46 8.58
C ASN A 34 -24.32 9.53 7.12
N SER A 35 -23.14 9.01 6.80
CA SER A 35 -22.54 9.09 5.48
C SER A 35 -21.88 7.75 5.14
N PRO A 36 -22.21 7.14 3.99
CA PRO A 36 -21.56 5.91 3.58
C PRO A 36 -20.06 6.15 3.31
N GLY A 37 -19.24 5.27 3.83
CA GLY A 37 -17.79 5.26 3.62
C GLY A 37 -17.27 3.83 3.56
N ALA A 38 -15.97 3.66 3.34
CA ALA A 38 -15.32 2.35 3.31
C ALA A 38 -16.02 1.34 2.35
N ASN A 39 -16.53 1.81 1.22
CA ASN A 39 -17.28 0.99 0.26
C ASN A 39 -16.44 -0.18 -0.27
N ASP A 40 -15.15 0.04 -0.50
CA ASP A 40 -14.25 -1.04 -0.93
C ASP A 40 -14.09 -2.11 0.15
N PHE A 41 -14.25 -1.75 1.41
CA PHE A 41 -14.23 -2.71 2.50
C PHE A 41 -15.55 -3.47 2.61
N TYR A 42 -16.69 -2.85 2.29
CA TYR A 42 -18.00 -3.52 2.36
C TYR A 42 -18.00 -4.82 1.56
N ALA A 43 -17.60 -4.75 0.30
CA ALA A 43 -17.54 -5.93 -0.56
C ALA A 43 -16.67 -7.04 0.03
N ARG A 44 -15.51 -6.69 0.62
CA ARG A 44 -14.58 -7.68 1.22
C ARG A 44 -15.13 -8.24 2.53
N TRP A 45 -15.74 -7.40 3.34
CA TRP A 45 -16.36 -7.82 4.60
C TRP A 45 -17.58 -8.70 4.34
N ALA A 46 -18.54 -8.28 3.51
CA ALA A 46 -19.76 -9.03 3.28
C ALA A 46 -19.48 -10.40 2.65
N ASN A 47 -18.64 -10.46 1.58
CA ASN A 47 -18.26 -11.73 0.96
C ASN A 47 -17.43 -12.60 1.91
N GLY A 48 -16.38 -12.04 2.53
CA GLY A 48 -15.49 -12.79 3.43
C GLY A 48 -16.22 -13.35 4.65
N CYS A 49 -17.12 -12.56 5.23
CA CYS A 49 -17.88 -12.97 6.40
C CYS A 49 -18.97 -14.00 6.10
N ALA A 50 -19.38 -14.21 4.85
CA ALA A 50 -20.27 -15.31 4.47
C ALA A 50 -19.67 -16.66 4.87
N LEU A 51 -18.34 -16.82 4.77
CA LEU A 51 -17.64 -18.02 5.24
C LEU A 51 -17.79 -18.21 6.76
N VAL A 52 -17.75 -17.12 7.55
CA VAL A 52 -17.89 -17.19 9.01
C VAL A 52 -19.34 -17.36 9.43
N TRP A 53 -20.31 -16.74 8.74
CA TRP A 53 -21.72 -16.75 9.10
C TRP A 53 -22.44 -18.04 8.70
N THR A 54 -22.16 -18.52 7.48
CA THR A 54 -22.92 -19.60 6.84
C THR A 54 -22.06 -20.72 6.28
N GLY A 55 -20.72 -20.59 6.32
CA GLY A 55 -19.81 -21.56 5.71
C GLY A 55 -19.74 -21.49 4.18
N GLU A 56 -20.35 -20.45 3.57
CA GLU A 56 -20.39 -20.29 2.12
C GLU A 56 -19.06 -19.79 1.57
N ASN A 57 -18.74 -20.22 0.36
CA ASN A 57 -17.53 -19.77 -0.35
C ASN A 57 -17.62 -18.27 -0.68
N PRO A 58 -16.68 -17.41 -0.21
CA PRO A 58 -16.67 -15.97 -0.45
C PRO A 58 -16.66 -15.56 -1.92
N TYR A 59 -16.21 -16.45 -2.83
CA TYR A 59 -16.11 -16.21 -4.26
C TYR A 59 -17.34 -16.68 -5.03
N SER A 60 -18.35 -17.28 -4.38
CA SER A 60 -19.53 -17.78 -5.08
C SER A 60 -20.36 -16.65 -5.67
N GLU A 61 -20.99 -16.91 -6.82
CA GLU A 61 -21.87 -15.95 -7.50
C GLU A 61 -23.03 -15.50 -6.59
N GLU A 62 -23.57 -16.43 -5.79
CA GLU A 62 -24.68 -16.13 -4.89
C GLU A 62 -24.28 -15.17 -3.76
N VAL A 63 -23.09 -15.38 -3.15
CA VAL A 63 -22.54 -14.47 -2.13
C VAL A 63 -22.26 -13.11 -2.75
N THR A 64 -21.64 -13.08 -3.94
CA THR A 64 -21.37 -11.84 -4.69
C THR A 64 -22.67 -11.10 -5.02
N ARG A 65 -23.70 -11.81 -5.49
CA ARG A 65 -25.01 -11.21 -5.80
C ARG A 65 -25.68 -10.60 -4.56
N ARG A 66 -25.66 -11.28 -3.41
CA ARG A 66 -26.16 -10.73 -2.15
C ARG A 66 -25.38 -9.47 -1.74
N THR A 67 -24.09 -9.48 -1.91
CA THR A 67 -23.23 -8.31 -1.61
C THR A 67 -23.58 -7.13 -2.53
N GLN A 68 -23.80 -7.37 -3.83
CA GLN A 68 -24.26 -6.33 -4.77
C GLN A 68 -25.60 -5.74 -4.34
N ILE A 69 -26.56 -6.59 -3.94
CA ILE A 69 -27.86 -6.11 -3.43
C ILE A 69 -27.66 -5.25 -2.18
N GLY A 70 -26.80 -5.66 -1.26
CA GLY A 70 -26.48 -4.87 -0.09
C GLY A 70 -25.82 -3.53 -0.39
N MET A 71 -25.00 -3.46 -1.44
CA MET A 71 -24.29 -2.25 -1.86
C MET A 71 -25.15 -1.31 -2.72
N HIS A 72 -25.86 -1.86 -3.70
CA HIS A 72 -26.57 -1.11 -4.74
C HIS A 72 -28.11 -1.18 -4.63
N GLY A 73 -28.65 -1.95 -3.68
CA GLY A 73 -30.10 -2.27 -3.61
C GLY A 73 -30.57 -3.23 -4.71
N ARG A 74 -29.67 -3.67 -5.62
CA ARG A 74 -29.95 -4.54 -6.78
C ARG A 74 -28.64 -5.21 -7.24
N PRO A 75 -28.70 -6.20 -8.14
CA PRO A 75 -27.50 -6.69 -8.82
C PRO A 75 -26.76 -5.57 -9.58
N ALA A 76 -25.43 -5.63 -9.61
CA ALA A 76 -24.60 -4.66 -10.29
C ALA A 76 -24.89 -4.64 -11.80
N LYS A 77 -24.90 -3.45 -12.40
CA LYS A 77 -24.97 -3.26 -13.84
C LYS A 77 -23.57 -3.31 -14.46
N ARG A 78 -23.52 -3.49 -15.76
CA ARG A 78 -22.26 -3.40 -16.52
C ARG A 78 -21.64 -2.01 -16.31
N GLY A 79 -20.38 -1.98 -15.91
CA GLY A 79 -19.64 -0.76 -15.62
C GLY A 79 -19.70 -0.32 -14.16
N GLU A 80 -20.44 -1.00 -13.28
CA GLU A 80 -20.44 -0.79 -11.83
C GLU A 80 -19.45 -1.73 -11.14
N ASP A 81 -19.11 -1.44 -9.87
CA ASP A 81 -18.31 -2.37 -9.07
C ASP A 81 -19.05 -3.69 -8.88
N LEU A 82 -18.39 -4.77 -9.25
CA LEU A 82 -18.95 -6.14 -9.10
C LEU A 82 -19.11 -6.55 -7.64
N ALA A 83 -18.55 -5.82 -6.71
CA ALA A 83 -18.54 -6.16 -5.30
C ALA A 83 -18.10 -7.61 -5.01
N ALA A 84 -17.25 -8.19 -5.89
CA ALA A 84 -16.66 -9.50 -5.70
C ALA A 84 -15.58 -9.48 -4.62
N TYR A 85 -15.26 -10.64 -4.03
CA TYR A 85 -14.23 -10.72 -2.99
C TYR A 85 -12.86 -10.26 -3.50
N SER A 86 -12.44 -10.74 -4.66
CA SER A 86 -11.27 -10.32 -5.45
C SER A 86 -9.94 -10.14 -4.68
N TYR A 87 -9.77 -10.84 -3.58
CA TYR A 87 -8.56 -10.90 -2.75
C TYR A 87 -8.21 -12.36 -2.43
N PRO A 88 -6.94 -12.69 -2.13
CA PRO A 88 -6.60 -13.99 -1.58
C PRO A 88 -7.41 -14.28 -0.30
N LEU A 89 -7.85 -15.52 -0.09
CA LEU A 89 -8.75 -15.86 1.02
C LEU A 89 -8.17 -15.46 2.39
N TYR A 90 -6.86 -15.60 2.58
CA TYR A 90 -6.20 -15.23 3.83
C TYR A 90 -6.29 -13.72 4.16
N THR A 91 -6.78 -12.89 3.26
CA THR A 91 -7.12 -11.49 3.60
C THR A 91 -8.20 -11.41 4.67
N LEU A 92 -9.11 -12.39 4.72
CA LEU A 92 -10.13 -12.51 5.76
C LEU A 92 -9.52 -12.53 7.18
N PHE A 93 -8.31 -13.09 7.35
CA PHE A 93 -7.66 -13.19 8.66
C PHE A 93 -7.34 -11.84 9.32
N PHE A 94 -7.35 -10.76 8.55
CA PHE A 94 -7.14 -9.40 9.08
C PHE A 94 -8.41 -8.76 9.65
N PHE A 95 -9.58 -9.23 9.24
CA PHE A 95 -10.85 -8.63 9.66
C PHE A 95 -11.91 -9.63 10.12
N TRP A 96 -11.59 -10.93 10.18
CA TRP A 96 -12.55 -11.95 10.61
C TRP A 96 -13.22 -11.64 11.96
N PRO A 97 -12.60 -10.97 12.97
CA PRO A 97 -13.31 -10.63 14.20
C PRO A 97 -14.45 -9.64 13.97
N LEU A 98 -14.39 -8.83 12.92
CA LEU A 98 -15.43 -7.89 12.56
C LEU A 98 -16.67 -8.57 11.96
N CYS A 99 -16.56 -9.84 11.58
CA CYS A 99 -17.71 -10.63 11.12
C CYS A 99 -18.73 -10.91 12.22
N PHE A 100 -18.36 -10.81 13.50
CA PHE A 100 -19.30 -10.95 14.63
C PHE A 100 -20.14 -9.70 14.88
N ILE A 101 -19.89 -8.61 14.16
CA ILE A 101 -20.63 -7.35 14.25
C ILE A 101 -21.50 -7.23 12.99
N GLN A 102 -22.83 -7.23 13.15
CA GLN A 102 -23.77 -7.13 12.02
C GLN A 102 -24.05 -5.69 11.59
N ASN A 103 -23.84 -4.72 12.48
CA ASN A 103 -24.03 -3.29 12.17
C ASN A 103 -22.85 -2.80 11.31
N TYR A 104 -23.02 -2.76 9.99
CA TYR A 104 -21.97 -2.39 9.07
C TYR A 104 -21.41 -0.96 9.30
N PRO A 105 -22.19 0.10 9.54
CA PRO A 105 -21.65 1.41 9.92
C PRO A 105 -20.66 1.37 11.10
N LEU A 106 -20.90 0.52 12.10
CA LEU A 106 -19.97 0.32 13.22
C LEU A 106 -18.72 -0.43 12.76
N VAL A 107 -18.88 -1.46 11.92
CA VAL A 107 -17.75 -2.19 11.30
C VAL A 107 -16.89 -1.25 10.48
N GLN A 108 -17.48 -0.40 9.66
CA GLN A 108 -16.78 0.65 8.92
C GLN A 108 -15.95 1.55 9.84
N ALA A 109 -16.58 2.05 10.92
CA ALA A 109 -15.91 2.96 11.85
C ALA A 109 -14.68 2.32 12.50
N ILE A 110 -14.81 1.06 12.95
CA ILE A 110 -13.70 0.30 13.52
C ILE A 110 -12.61 0.07 12.47
N TRP A 111 -12.99 -0.36 11.26
CA TRP A 111 -12.04 -0.62 10.19
C TRP A 111 -11.29 0.64 9.75
N MET A 112 -11.98 1.74 9.53
CA MET A 112 -11.37 3.02 9.18
C MET A 112 -10.39 3.50 10.28
N SER A 113 -10.75 3.32 11.55
CA SER A 113 -9.87 3.65 12.68
C SER A 113 -8.63 2.77 12.71
N LEU A 114 -8.76 1.47 12.43
CA LEU A 114 -7.62 0.57 12.29
C LEU A 114 -6.71 0.98 11.12
N MET A 115 -7.28 1.31 9.96
CA MET A 115 -6.51 1.80 8.79
C MET A 115 -5.78 3.11 9.11
N PHE A 116 -6.40 4.01 9.86
CA PHE A 116 -5.77 5.25 10.32
C PHE A 116 -4.54 4.96 11.20
N TYR A 117 -4.64 4.07 12.18
CA TYR A 117 -3.48 3.72 13.01
C TYR A 117 -2.40 2.95 12.24
N THR A 118 -2.76 2.10 11.28
CA THR A 118 -1.78 1.45 10.40
C THR A 118 -1.05 2.46 9.52
N LEU A 119 -1.75 3.48 9.02
CA LEU A 119 -1.14 4.56 8.26
C LEU A 119 -0.16 5.37 9.12
N ILE A 120 -0.58 5.80 10.31
CA ILE A 120 0.31 6.54 11.24
C ILE A 120 1.55 5.71 11.59
N ALA A 121 1.36 4.44 11.96
CA ALA A 121 2.47 3.55 12.26
C ALA A 121 3.42 3.40 11.06
N GLY A 122 2.87 3.21 9.86
CA GLY A 122 3.63 3.16 8.62
C GLY A 122 4.43 4.44 8.36
N LEU A 123 3.82 5.63 8.51
CA LEU A 123 4.49 6.93 8.38
C LEU A 123 5.67 7.07 9.34
N LEU A 124 5.44 6.82 10.64
CA LEU A 124 6.47 6.94 11.67
C LEU A 124 7.65 6.01 11.42
N LEU A 125 7.37 4.77 11.00
CA LEU A 125 8.39 3.78 10.72
C LEU A 125 9.11 4.06 9.40
N THR A 126 8.42 4.58 8.39
CA THR A 126 9.03 4.95 7.11
C THR A 126 10.02 6.10 7.26
N ILE A 127 9.70 7.12 8.08
CA ILE A 127 10.65 8.19 8.44
C ILE A 127 11.94 7.58 9.03
N ARG A 128 11.80 6.57 9.91
CA ARG A 128 12.94 5.86 10.52
C ARG A 128 13.73 5.04 9.51
N VAL A 129 13.05 4.26 8.64
CA VAL A 129 13.69 3.45 7.58
C VAL A 129 14.46 4.33 6.60
N ALA A 130 13.88 5.45 6.20
CA ALA A 130 14.51 6.44 5.33
C ALA A 130 15.69 7.18 5.99
N GLY A 131 15.86 7.07 7.31
CA GLY A 131 16.91 7.80 8.04
C GLY A 131 16.68 9.30 8.14
N TRP A 132 15.48 9.76 7.82
CA TRP A 132 15.13 11.18 7.85
C TRP A 132 14.91 11.67 9.28
N ARG A 133 15.52 12.80 9.63
CA ARG A 133 15.48 13.39 10.97
C ARG A 133 15.03 14.86 10.89
N PRO A 134 13.74 15.13 10.66
CA PRO A 134 13.22 16.49 10.60
C PRO A 134 13.21 17.17 11.98
N PRO A 135 13.17 18.51 12.04
CA PRO A 135 12.85 19.21 13.28
C PRO A 135 11.40 18.91 13.71
N THR A 136 11.11 19.01 15.01
CA THR A 136 9.83 18.60 15.60
C THR A 136 8.61 19.20 14.90
N TRP A 137 8.65 20.50 14.58
CA TRP A 137 7.56 21.16 13.89
C TRP A 137 7.29 20.59 12.49
N LEU A 138 8.35 20.33 11.70
CA LEU A 138 8.22 19.75 10.37
C LEU A 138 7.75 18.29 10.44
N TRP A 139 8.20 17.56 11.47
CA TRP A 139 7.72 16.20 11.74
C TRP A 139 6.19 16.18 11.95
N SER A 140 5.65 17.13 12.73
CA SER A 140 4.22 17.26 12.95
C SER A 140 3.46 17.64 11.68
N VAL A 141 4.01 18.57 10.88
CA VAL A 141 3.44 18.97 9.58
C VAL A 141 3.41 17.77 8.62
N THR A 142 4.51 17.03 8.50
CA THR A 142 4.61 15.83 7.64
C THR A 142 3.63 14.75 8.06
N LEU A 143 3.42 14.53 9.36
CA LEU A 143 2.40 13.56 9.81
C LEU A 143 0.99 14.01 9.42
N LEU A 144 0.66 15.27 9.64
CA LEU A 144 -0.63 15.82 9.24
C LEU A 144 -0.82 15.75 7.72
N TRP A 145 0.20 16.14 6.96
CA TRP A 145 0.22 15.99 5.51
C TRP A 145 0.06 14.52 5.09
N GLY A 146 0.81 13.61 5.72
CA GLY A 146 0.75 12.18 5.43
C GLY A 146 -0.63 11.54 5.68
N ILE A 147 -1.45 12.10 6.56
CA ILE A 147 -2.83 11.66 6.80
C ILE A 147 -3.79 12.31 5.80
N LEU A 148 -3.67 13.62 5.59
CA LEU A 148 -4.65 14.41 4.85
C LEU A 148 -4.35 14.53 3.34
N ASN A 149 -3.16 14.12 2.89
CA ASN A 149 -2.84 14.11 1.47
C ASN A 149 -3.82 13.21 0.71
N TYR A 150 -4.24 13.65 -0.48
CA TYR A 150 -5.34 13.04 -1.21
C TYR A 150 -5.29 11.50 -1.32
N PRO A 151 -4.20 10.84 -1.74
CA PRO A 151 -4.15 9.39 -1.84
C PRO A 151 -4.37 8.67 -0.50
N HIS A 152 -3.86 9.25 0.58
CA HIS A 152 -3.92 8.64 1.90
C HIS A 152 -5.30 8.85 2.54
N ALA A 153 -5.85 10.06 2.45
CA ALA A 153 -7.21 10.38 2.89
C ALA A 153 -8.23 9.49 2.16
N ARG A 154 -8.06 9.35 0.82
CA ARG A 154 -8.89 8.46 0.02
C ARG A 154 -8.77 6.99 0.45
N ALA A 155 -7.56 6.51 0.74
CA ALA A 155 -7.36 5.15 1.24
C ALA A 155 -8.10 4.89 2.55
N LEU A 156 -8.14 5.89 3.44
CA LEU A 156 -8.89 5.80 4.70
C LEU A 156 -10.40 5.82 4.48
N ILE A 157 -10.91 6.75 3.66
CA ILE A 157 -12.34 6.90 3.37
C ILE A 157 -12.90 5.65 2.69
N LEU A 158 -12.18 5.08 1.72
CA LEU A 158 -12.58 3.86 1.04
C LEU A 158 -12.35 2.57 1.86
N GLY A 159 -11.70 2.67 3.04
CA GLY A 159 -11.37 1.50 3.85
C GLY A 159 -10.39 0.55 3.18
N GLN A 160 -9.45 1.09 2.40
CA GLN A 160 -8.50 0.31 1.63
C GLN A 160 -7.45 -0.37 2.51
N ILE A 161 -7.27 -1.67 2.35
CA ILE A 161 -6.24 -2.47 3.02
C ILE A 161 -4.80 -2.08 2.59
N ALA A 162 -4.66 -1.15 1.68
CA ALA A 162 -3.37 -0.64 1.21
C ALA A 162 -2.47 -0.13 2.34
N THR A 163 -3.05 0.46 3.40
CA THR A 163 -2.30 0.93 4.58
C THR A 163 -1.69 -0.22 5.39
N VAL A 164 -2.36 -1.37 5.45
CA VAL A 164 -1.84 -2.60 6.08
C VAL A 164 -0.65 -3.13 5.29
N VAL A 165 -0.75 -3.18 3.96
CA VAL A 165 0.36 -3.59 3.07
C VAL A 165 1.55 -2.63 3.24
N PHE A 166 1.30 -1.33 3.23
CA PHE A 166 2.32 -0.32 3.47
C PHE A 166 3.03 -0.53 4.81
N LEU A 167 2.28 -0.74 5.88
CA LEU A 167 2.85 -1.04 7.20
C LEU A 167 3.67 -2.34 7.17
N ALA A 168 3.13 -3.43 6.59
CA ALA A 168 3.83 -4.71 6.50
C ALA A 168 5.17 -4.58 5.76
N LEU A 169 5.19 -3.86 4.63
CA LEU A 169 6.42 -3.59 3.86
C LEU A 169 7.41 -2.73 4.66
N THR A 170 6.93 -1.68 5.33
CA THR A 170 7.79 -0.79 6.13
C THR A 170 8.41 -1.55 7.31
N VAL A 171 7.62 -2.36 8.03
CA VAL A 171 8.14 -3.18 9.14
C VAL A 171 9.07 -4.28 8.63
N THR A 172 8.85 -4.84 7.44
CA THR A 172 9.79 -5.74 6.77
C THR A 172 11.15 -5.10 6.59
N LEU A 173 11.20 -3.89 6.03
CA LEU A 173 12.45 -3.15 5.80
C LEU A 173 13.14 -2.83 7.14
N LEU A 174 12.38 -2.42 8.14
CA LEU A 174 12.90 -2.16 9.48
C LEU A 174 13.47 -3.44 10.14
N ALA A 175 12.79 -4.57 9.98
CA ALA A 175 13.25 -5.87 10.49
C ALA A 175 14.55 -6.32 9.79
N LEU A 176 14.67 -6.08 8.47
CA LEU A 176 15.90 -6.31 7.72
C LEU A 176 17.06 -5.45 8.23
N ASP A 177 16.80 -4.18 8.50
CA ASP A 177 17.79 -3.21 9.02
C ASP A 177 18.28 -3.62 10.42
N GLN A 178 17.40 -4.22 11.24
CA GLN A 178 17.70 -4.73 12.58
C GLN A 178 18.29 -6.15 12.60
N GLY A 179 18.50 -6.81 11.45
CA GLY A 179 18.96 -8.19 11.37
C GLY A 179 17.93 -9.23 11.85
N ARG A 180 16.65 -8.85 11.96
CA ARG A 180 15.55 -9.74 12.36
C ARG A 180 14.96 -10.47 11.17
N ASP A 181 15.81 -11.22 10.47
CA ASP A 181 15.54 -11.83 9.18
C ASP A 181 14.29 -12.70 9.12
N TRP A 182 14.06 -13.51 10.17
CA TRP A 182 12.90 -14.37 10.24
C TRP A 182 11.58 -13.57 10.21
N TRP A 183 11.51 -12.53 11.02
CA TRP A 183 10.35 -11.65 11.07
C TRP A 183 10.20 -10.83 9.78
N ALA A 184 11.31 -10.41 9.18
CA ALA A 184 11.28 -9.72 7.89
C ALA A 184 10.62 -10.58 6.81
N GLY A 185 10.97 -11.87 6.74
CA GLY A 185 10.34 -12.79 5.80
C GLY A 185 8.86 -13.01 6.10
N ALA A 186 8.50 -13.25 7.36
CA ALA A 186 7.10 -13.47 7.74
C ALA A 186 6.22 -12.25 7.46
N LEU A 187 6.70 -11.03 7.73
CA LEU A 187 5.99 -9.78 7.45
C LEU A 187 5.89 -9.50 5.94
N LEU A 188 6.92 -9.87 5.17
CA LEU A 188 6.88 -9.77 3.71
C LEU A 188 5.76 -10.63 3.11
N ALA A 189 5.49 -11.81 3.70
CA ALA A 189 4.38 -12.67 3.28
C ALA A 189 3.02 -11.99 3.47
N LEU A 190 2.84 -11.18 4.52
CA LEU A 190 1.59 -10.43 4.73
C LEU A 190 1.33 -9.39 3.63
N ALA A 191 2.36 -8.90 2.95
CA ALA A 191 2.19 -7.97 1.85
C ALA A 191 1.55 -8.60 0.59
N THR A 192 1.48 -9.94 0.53
CA THR A 192 0.81 -10.67 -0.58
C THR A 192 -0.70 -10.54 -0.57
N ILE A 193 -1.32 -9.98 0.50
CA ILE A 193 -2.77 -9.72 0.55
C ILE A 193 -3.25 -8.77 -0.55
N LYS A 194 -2.36 -7.91 -1.06
CA LYS A 194 -2.63 -7.01 -2.20
C LYS A 194 -1.44 -7.10 -3.17
N PRO A 195 -1.40 -8.17 -4.01
CA PRO A 195 -0.22 -8.49 -4.82
C PRO A 195 0.24 -7.35 -5.71
N GLN A 196 -0.66 -6.58 -6.30
CA GLN A 196 -0.34 -5.46 -7.20
C GLN A 196 0.50 -4.37 -6.54
N MET A 197 0.54 -4.28 -5.20
CA MET A 197 1.41 -3.35 -4.49
C MET A 197 2.81 -3.91 -4.21
N SER A 198 2.97 -5.23 -4.22
CA SER A 198 4.17 -5.89 -3.66
C SER A 198 4.87 -6.82 -4.66
N PHE A 199 4.32 -7.06 -5.85
CA PHE A 199 4.81 -8.08 -6.79
C PHE A 199 6.25 -7.87 -7.26
N LEU A 200 6.76 -6.65 -7.32
CA LEU A 200 8.15 -6.37 -7.60
C LEU A 200 9.03 -6.34 -6.34
N LEU A 201 8.48 -5.87 -5.22
CA LEU A 201 9.24 -5.73 -3.98
C LEU A 201 9.54 -7.09 -3.34
N ILE A 202 8.58 -8.03 -3.36
CA ILE A 202 8.78 -9.37 -2.80
C ILE A 202 9.96 -10.08 -3.47
N PRO A 203 10.01 -10.26 -4.81
CA PRO A 203 11.16 -10.89 -5.46
C PRO A 203 12.44 -10.10 -5.25
N TRP A 204 12.42 -8.78 -5.19
CA TRP A 204 13.59 -7.96 -4.87
C TRP A 204 14.17 -8.30 -3.50
N VAL A 205 13.35 -8.25 -2.45
CA VAL A 205 13.81 -8.53 -1.08
C VAL A 205 14.32 -9.96 -0.95
N LEU A 206 13.62 -10.93 -1.52
CA LEU A 206 14.04 -12.33 -1.51
C LEU A 206 15.35 -12.51 -2.30
N TRP A 207 15.48 -11.94 -3.47
CA TRP A 207 16.69 -12.01 -4.27
C TRP A 207 17.89 -11.39 -3.54
N TRP A 208 17.76 -10.14 -3.09
CA TRP A 208 18.81 -9.47 -2.33
C TRP A 208 19.22 -10.28 -1.09
N SER A 209 18.28 -10.81 -0.35
CA SER A 209 18.56 -11.62 0.84
C SER A 209 19.28 -12.93 0.50
N ALA A 210 18.98 -13.57 -0.63
CA ALA A 210 19.69 -14.77 -1.12
C ALA A 210 21.16 -14.47 -1.43
N TRP A 211 21.44 -13.39 -2.17
CA TRP A 211 22.82 -12.96 -2.49
C TRP A 211 23.63 -12.57 -1.25
N ARG A 212 22.96 -12.04 -0.21
CA ARG A 212 23.54 -11.72 1.11
C ARG A 212 23.59 -12.92 2.06
N ARG A 213 23.19 -14.11 1.57
CA ARG A 213 23.09 -15.36 2.37
C ARG A 213 22.19 -15.24 3.62
N ARG A 214 21.20 -14.35 3.60
CA ARG A 214 20.23 -14.14 4.68
C ARG A 214 19.04 -15.12 4.56
N TRP A 215 19.34 -16.42 4.53
CA TRP A 215 18.34 -17.49 4.29
C TRP A 215 17.19 -17.52 5.29
N ARG A 216 17.36 -16.90 6.46
CA ARG A 216 16.29 -16.78 7.46
C ARG A 216 15.11 -15.95 6.92
N VAL A 217 15.32 -15.00 6.02
CA VAL A 217 14.24 -14.24 5.35
C VAL A 217 13.39 -15.21 4.52
N TRP A 218 14.02 -16.05 3.71
CA TRP A 218 13.32 -17.05 2.91
C TRP A 218 12.52 -18.04 3.76
N LYS A 219 13.12 -18.53 4.84
CA LYS A 219 12.46 -19.46 5.77
C LYS A 219 11.25 -18.83 6.43
N GLY A 220 11.36 -17.57 6.89
CA GLY A 220 10.25 -16.83 7.49
C GLY A 220 9.12 -16.58 6.49
N PHE A 221 9.47 -16.17 5.25
CA PHE A 221 8.52 -15.98 4.16
C PHE A 221 7.80 -17.29 3.80
N ALA A 222 8.55 -18.35 3.56
CA ALA A 222 8.00 -19.66 3.17
C ALA A 222 7.06 -20.21 4.25
N LEU A 223 7.45 -20.17 5.54
CA LEU A 223 6.59 -20.65 6.61
C LEU A 223 5.30 -19.83 6.70
N ALA A 224 5.39 -18.50 6.68
CA ALA A 224 4.22 -17.66 6.75
C ALA A 224 3.28 -17.89 5.55
N MET A 225 3.83 -17.99 4.33
CA MET A 225 3.04 -18.32 3.13
C MET A 225 2.41 -19.71 3.22
N THR A 226 3.14 -20.72 3.69
CA THR A 226 2.60 -22.06 3.88
C THR A 226 1.42 -22.05 4.86
N LEU A 227 1.51 -21.29 5.94
CA LEU A 227 0.42 -21.16 6.92
C LEU A 227 -0.78 -20.41 6.30
N LEU A 228 -0.56 -19.26 5.67
CA LEU A 228 -1.62 -18.45 5.07
C LEU A 228 -2.36 -19.24 3.97
N VAL A 229 -1.62 -19.81 3.05
CA VAL A 229 -2.15 -20.58 1.91
C VAL A 229 -2.75 -21.90 2.37
N GLY A 230 -2.06 -22.63 3.26
CA GLY A 230 -2.51 -23.93 3.78
C GLY A 230 -3.81 -23.80 4.55
N VAL A 231 -3.93 -22.84 5.49
CA VAL A 231 -5.20 -22.60 6.20
C VAL A 231 -6.30 -22.19 5.23
N SER A 232 -5.99 -21.40 4.20
CA SER A 232 -6.96 -21.01 3.18
C SER A 232 -7.50 -22.22 2.40
N PHE A 233 -6.64 -23.17 2.03
CA PHE A 233 -7.08 -24.43 1.38
C PHE A 233 -7.89 -25.34 2.30
N LEU A 234 -7.61 -25.33 3.59
CA LEU A 234 -8.43 -26.08 4.56
C LEU A 234 -9.84 -25.48 4.72
N LEU A 235 -9.97 -24.15 4.60
CA LEU A 235 -11.26 -23.45 4.73
C LEU A 235 -12.07 -23.52 3.42
N VAL A 236 -11.44 -23.24 2.29
CA VAL A 236 -12.07 -23.23 0.96
C VAL A 236 -11.11 -23.90 -0.04
N PRO A 237 -11.25 -25.21 -0.32
CA PRO A 237 -10.31 -25.95 -1.18
C PRO A 237 -10.14 -25.39 -2.60
N THR A 238 -11.13 -24.67 -3.12
CA THR A 238 -11.14 -24.09 -4.48
C THR A 238 -10.66 -22.64 -4.52
N TRP A 239 -10.38 -22.01 -3.37
CA TRP A 239 -10.16 -20.57 -3.25
C TRP A 239 -9.18 -19.96 -4.27
N ALA A 240 -8.11 -20.68 -4.60
CA ALA A 240 -7.09 -20.13 -5.50
C ALA A 240 -7.58 -20.05 -6.95
N ALA A 241 -8.35 -21.07 -7.38
CA ALA A 241 -8.98 -21.07 -8.71
C ALA A 241 -10.08 -20.01 -8.79
N ASP A 242 -10.91 -19.92 -7.74
CA ASP A 242 -12.02 -18.97 -7.64
C ASP A 242 -11.47 -17.52 -7.63
N PHE A 243 -10.42 -17.27 -6.86
CA PHE A 243 -9.74 -15.97 -6.84
C PHE A 243 -9.19 -15.56 -8.22
N LEU A 244 -8.56 -16.50 -8.94
CA LEU A 244 -8.06 -16.22 -10.29
C LEU A 244 -9.20 -15.99 -11.28
N GLN A 245 -10.33 -16.66 -11.11
CA GLN A 245 -11.53 -16.43 -11.91
C GLN A 245 -12.10 -15.04 -11.64
N ASP A 246 -12.25 -14.63 -10.38
CA ASP A 246 -12.69 -13.30 -9.99
C ASP A 246 -11.81 -12.21 -10.61
N LEU A 247 -10.48 -12.37 -10.54
CA LEU A 247 -9.57 -11.41 -11.15
C LEU A 247 -9.78 -11.23 -12.65
N ARG A 248 -10.01 -12.34 -13.39
CA ARG A 248 -10.26 -12.30 -14.84
C ARG A 248 -11.61 -11.62 -15.16
N GLN A 249 -12.64 -11.90 -14.37
CA GLN A 249 -13.95 -11.27 -14.57
C GLN A 249 -13.91 -9.78 -14.24
N TYR A 250 -13.15 -9.40 -13.21
CA TYR A 250 -13.02 -8.01 -12.79
C TYR A 250 -12.41 -7.13 -13.88
N ASP A 251 -11.44 -7.63 -14.63
CA ASP A 251 -10.82 -6.89 -15.74
C ASP A 251 -11.78 -6.63 -16.91
N VAL A 252 -12.77 -7.52 -17.10
CA VAL A 252 -13.71 -7.44 -18.24
C VAL A 252 -14.89 -6.49 -17.97
N ILE A 253 -15.29 -6.32 -16.71
CA ILE A 253 -16.59 -5.73 -16.34
C ILE A 253 -16.46 -4.41 -15.56
N SER A 254 -15.32 -4.17 -14.93
CA SER A 254 -15.12 -3.01 -14.06
C SER A 254 -15.09 -1.67 -14.83
N ALA A 255 -15.82 -0.68 -14.32
CA ALA A 255 -15.87 0.68 -14.89
C ALA A 255 -14.57 1.48 -14.77
N THR A 256 -13.65 1.06 -13.92
CA THR A 256 -12.37 1.73 -13.75
C THR A 256 -11.33 1.09 -14.66
N ASP A 257 -11.24 1.59 -15.88
CA ASP A 257 -10.36 1.08 -16.93
C ASP A 257 -8.87 1.40 -16.72
N TYR A 258 -8.50 2.03 -15.61
CA TYR A 258 -7.12 2.43 -15.38
C TYR A 258 -6.27 1.25 -14.91
N GLN A 259 -5.47 0.77 -15.83
CA GLN A 259 -4.50 -0.29 -15.63
C GLN A 259 -3.20 0.27 -15.04
N SER A 260 -2.06 0.03 -15.68
CA SER A 260 -0.78 0.61 -15.29
C SER A 260 -0.70 2.11 -15.64
N LEU A 261 0.23 2.84 -15.01
CA LEU A 261 0.52 4.21 -15.45
C LEU A 261 1.05 4.25 -16.89
N THR A 262 1.76 3.21 -17.33
CA THR A 262 2.19 3.07 -18.72
C THR A 262 0.98 3.02 -19.65
N TRP A 263 -0.04 2.25 -19.32
CA TRP A 263 -1.29 2.22 -20.07
C TRP A 263 -1.98 3.60 -20.09
N ILE A 264 -2.08 4.27 -18.94
CA ILE A 264 -2.68 5.60 -18.84
C ILE A 264 -1.99 6.58 -19.79
N VAL A 265 -0.66 6.60 -19.80
CA VAL A 265 0.09 7.51 -20.67
C VAL A 265 -0.07 7.13 -22.14
N THR A 266 0.16 5.88 -22.49
CA THR A 266 0.26 5.44 -23.89
C THR A 266 -1.11 5.30 -24.54
N ARG A 267 -2.09 4.71 -23.85
CA ARG A 267 -3.41 4.38 -24.42
C ARG A 267 -4.42 5.49 -24.18
N HIS A 268 -4.49 6.02 -22.96
CA HIS A 268 -5.52 7.02 -22.63
C HIS A 268 -5.15 8.42 -23.12
N PHE A 269 -3.93 8.93 -22.82
CA PHE A 269 -3.55 10.29 -23.20
C PHE A 269 -2.99 10.40 -24.63
N LEU A 270 -2.06 9.51 -25.00
CA LEU A 270 -1.38 9.59 -26.29
C LEU A 270 -2.11 8.82 -27.40
N GLN A 271 -3.11 8.00 -27.07
CA GLN A 271 -3.90 7.19 -28.01
C GLN A 271 -3.03 6.30 -28.92
N LEU A 272 -1.89 5.84 -28.41
CA LEU A 272 -0.96 4.98 -29.13
C LEU A 272 -1.43 3.51 -29.09
N GLY A 273 -0.91 2.71 -30.02
CA GLY A 273 -1.25 1.28 -30.11
C GLY A 273 -0.68 0.43 -28.94
N PRO A 274 -1.17 -0.83 -28.78
CA PRO A 274 -0.73 -1.72 -27.71
C PRO A 274 0.78 -2.02 -27.74
N VAL A 275 1.39 -2.02 -28.92
CA VAL A 275 2.85 -2.25 -29.08
C VAL A 275 3.66 -1.20 -28.31
N VAL A 276 3.21 0.07 -28.28
CA VAL A 276 3.94 1.13 -27.55
C VAL A 276 3.78 0.95 -26.03
N GLU A 277 2.61 0.53 -25.59
CA GLU A 277 2.39 0.14 -24.19
C GLU A 277 3.31 -1.02 -23.79
N ASP A 278 3.32 -2.11 -24.57
CA ASP A 278 4.17 -3.29 -24.32
C ASP A 278 5.65 -2.94 -24.27
N LEU A 279 6.11 -2.07 -25.18
CA LEU A 279 7.48 -1.55 -25.16
C LEU A 279 7.76 -0.74 -23.89
N GLY A 280 6.84 0.11 -23.45
CA GLY A 280 6.96 0.86 -22.21
C GLY A 280 7.03 -0.06 -20.99
N LEU A 281 6.14 -1.05 -20.89
CA LEU A 281 6.15 -2.06 -19.84
C LEU A 281 7.46 -2.87 -19.85
N ALA A 282 7.94 -3.28 -21.03
CA ALA A 282 9.21 -3.99 -21.18
C ALA A 282 10.40 -3.14 -20.74
N LEU A 283 10.46 -1.85 -21.10
CA LEU A 283 11.52 -0.93 -20.70
C LEU A 283 11.57 -0.71 -19.20
N PHE A 284 10.42 -0.45 -18.54
CA PHE A 284 10.37 -0.29 -17.09
C PHE A 284 10.70 -1.58 -16.36
N SER A 285 10.23 -2.73 -16.86
CA SER A 285 10.55 -4.05 -16.29
C SER A 285 12.04 -4.37 -16.43
N LEU A 286 12.62 -4.13 -17.60
CA LEU A 286 14.05 -4.31 -17.83
C LEU A 286 14.87 -3.39 -16.93
N HIS A 287 14.48 -2.13 -16.79
CA HIS A 287 15.14 -1.19 -15.89
C HIS A 287 15.10 -1.67 -14.44
N ALA A 288 13.94 -2.11 -13.95
CA ALA A 288 13.81 -2.71 -12.62
C ALA A 288 14.75 -3.91 -12.44
N LEU A 289 14.74 -4.86 -13.37
CA LEU A 289 15.58 -6.05 -13.32
C LEU A 289 17.08 -5.72 -13.36
N LEU A 290 17.50 -4.76 -14.19
CA LEU A 290 18.89 -4.32 -14.26
C LEU A 290 19.37 -3.69 -12.96
N GLU A 291 18.54 -2.84 -12.34
CA GLU A 291 18.89 -2.21 -11.07
C GLU A 291 18.87 -3.22 -9.91
N MET A 292 17.92 -4.15 -9.89
CA MET A 292 17.93 -5.28 -8.95
C MET A 292 19.21 -6.15 -9.11
N TRP A 293 19.60 -6.42 -10.34
CA TRP A 293 20.84 -7.17 -10.62
C TRP A 293 22.08 -6.42 -10.17
N ARG A 294 22.18 -5.12 -10.45
CA ARG A 294 23.31 -4.28 -10.04
C ARG A 294 23.44 -4.22 -8.53
N GLY A 295 22.33 -4.00 -7.83
CA GLY A 295 22.30 -3.84 -6.38
C GLY A 295 22.15 -5.12 -5.57
N ARG A 296 22.19 -6.31 -6.20
CA ARG A 296 21.99 -7.59 -5.50
C ARG A 296 22.97 -7.85 -4.33
N ARG A 297 24.15 -7.23 -4.37
CA ARG A 297 25.15 -7.26 -3.30
C ARG A 297 25.30 -5.93 -2.59
N GLY A 298 24.46 -4.95 -2.94
CA GLY A 298 24.52 -3.60 -2.43
C GLY A 298 24.35 -3.51 -0.91
N GLU A 299 25.00 -2.54 -0.33
CA GLU A 299 24.84 -2.19 1.09
C GLU A 299 23.48 -1.49 1.33
N ARG A 300 23.23 -1.08 2.56
CA ARG A 300 21.94 -0.52 3.01
C ARG A 300 21.44 0.64 2.14
N GLU A 301 22.30 1.56 1.79
CA GLU A 301 21.93 2.76 1.02
C GLU A 301 21.46 2.40 -0.40
N GLU A 302 22.21 1.54 -1.09
CA GLU A 302 21.85 1.05 -2.42
C GLU A 302 20.56 0.19 -2.36
N PHE A 303 20.42 -0.65 -1.34
CA PHE A 303 19.21 -1.43 -1.12
C PHE A 303 17.98 -0.54 -0.95
N VAL A 304 18.05 0.51 -0.11
CA VAL A 304 16.95 1.46 0.12
C VAL A 304 16.63 2.23 -1.16
N TRP A 305 17.66 2.66 -1.90
CA TRP A 305 17.47 3.35 -3.17
C TRP A 305 16.76 2.47 -4.20
N ILE A 306 17.22 1.23 -4.43
CA ILE A 306 16.57 0.30 -5.36
C ILE A 306 15.14 -0.05 -4.89
N THR A 307 14.95 -0.24 -3.60
CA THR A 307 13.61 -0.44 -3.03
C THR A 307 12.68 0.71 -3.38
N GLY A 308 13.13 1.96 -3.22
CA GLY A 308 12.38 3.14 -3.64
C GLY A 308 12.03 3.15 -5.12
N LEU A 309 13.02 2.83 -5.98
CA LEU A 309 12.80 2.73 -7.43
C LEU A 309 11.74 1.67 -7.78
N ILE A 310 11.84 0.49 -7.17
CA ILE A 310 10.91 -0.62 -7.40
C ILE A 310 9.49 -0.26 -6.97
N LEU A 311 9.33 0.42 -5.83
CA LEU A 311 8.03 0.90 -5.38
C LEU A 311 7.42 1.91 -6.35
N ILE A 312 8.23 2.80 -6.94
CA ILE A 312 7.78 3.72 -7.97
C ILE A 312 7.40 2.95 -9.25
N LEU A 313 8.30 2.10 -9.76
CA LEU A 313 8.09 1.34 -11.00
C LEU A 313 6.92 0.35 -10.90
N THR A 314 6.58 -0.11 -9.70
CA THR A 314 5.38 -0.91 -9.46
C THR A 314 4.13 -0.25 -10.05
N HIS A 315 3.96 1.05 -9.91
CA HIS A 315 2.79 1.77 -10.46
C HIS A 315 2.79 1.88 -11.99
N PHE A 316 3.99 1.88 -12.61
CA PHE A 316 4.12 1.91 -14.07
C PHE A 316 3.88 0.54 -14.71
N ILE A 317 4.12 -0.55 -13.98
CA ILE A 317 4.12 -1.92 -14.51
C ILE A 317 2.91 -2.72 -14.05
N ALA A 318 2.39 -2.48 -12.83
CA ALA A 318 1.29 -3.26 -12.26
C ALA A 318 0.09 -3.28 -13.20
N PRO A 319 -0.53 -4.45 -13.43
CA PRO A 319 -1.69 -4.55 -14.32
C PRO A 319 -2.82 -3.60 -13.93
N ARG A 320 -2.88 -3.22 -12.65
CA ARG A 320 -3.86 -2.27 -12.12
C ARG A 320 -3.24 -1.43 -11.01
N THR A 321 -3.30 -0.12 -11.16
CA THR A 321 -2.90 0.83 -10.12
C THR A 321 -4.10 1.58 -9.56
N ALA A 322 -3.95 2.12 -8.36
CA ALA A 322 -4.92 3.02 -7.72
C ALA A 322 -4.17 4.08 -6.92
N THR A 323 -4.74 5.27 -6.82
CA THR A 323 -4.14 6.36 -6.05
C THR A 323 -3.93 5.98 -4.58
N THR A 324 -4.81 5.15 -4.02
CA THR A 324 -4.69 4.59 -2.66
C THR A 324 -3.42 3.75 -2.42
N HIS A 325 -2.77 3.25 -3.48
CA HIS A 325 -1.50 2.54 -3.39
C HIS A 325 -0.29 3.47 -3.18
N TYR A 326 -0.45 4.78 -3.38
CA TYR A 326 0.64 5.76 -3.31
C TYR A 326 1.18 5.96 -1.89
N THR A 327 0.58 5.36 -0.87
CA THR A 327 1.19 5.21 0.45
C THR A 327 2.60 4.62 0.38
N MET A 328 2.87 3.75 -0.61
CA MET A 328 4.19 3.15 -0.82
C MET A 328 5.24 4.14 -1.30
N LEU A 329 4.83 5.24 -1.96
CA LEU A 329 5.72 6.30 -2.44
C LEU A 329 6.28 7.16 -1.30
N LEU A 330 5.77 7.01 -0.08
CA LEU A 330 6.29 7.69 1.10
C LEU A 330 7.74 7.27 1.41
N LEU A 331 8.12 6.02 1.12
CA LEU A 331 9.50 5.58 1.35
C LEU A 331 10.50 6.31 0.45
N PRO A 332 10.38 6.30 -0.91
CA PRO A 332 11.28 7.07 -1.76
C PRO A 332 11.19 8.59 -1.52
N LEU A 333 10.01 9.13 -1.16
CA LEU A 333 9.85 10.55 -0.80
C LEU A 333 10.65 10.91 0.45
N PHE A 334 10.53 10.13 1.52
CA PHE A 334 11.27 10.42 2.77
C PHE A 334 12.77 10.14 2.64
N ALA A 335 13.17 9.18 1.79
CA ALA A 335 14.57 8.97 1.46
C ALA A 335 15.15 10.20 0.71
N TRP A 336 14.38 10.78 -0.21
CA TRP A 336 14.75 12.05 -0.85
C TRP A 336 14.83 13.21 0.17
N PHE A 337 13.89 13.32 1.09
CA PHE A 337 13.94 14.34 2.17
C PHE A 337 15.18 14.19 3.07
N ALA A 338 15.57 12.95 3.37
CA ALA A 338 16.79 12.66 4.10
C ALA A 338 18.03 13.18 3.35
N ASN A 339 18.11 12.90 2.05
CA ASN A 339 19.19 13.37 1.20
C ASN A 339 19.22 14.92 1.07
N LEU A 340 18.07 15.55 0.87
CA LEU A 340 18.01 17.03 0.86
C LEU A 340 18.59 17.62 2.13
N ARG A 341 18.34 17.00 3.28
CA ARG A 341 18.91 17.45 4.55
C ARG A 341 20.44 17.35 4.58
N GLU A 342 21.01 16.30 4.00
CA GLU A 342 22.47 16.14 3.91
C GLU A 342 23.11 17.17 2.97
N GLN A 343 22.43 17.50 1.86
CA GLN A 343 22.94 18.45 0.85
C GLN A 343 22.74 19.93 1.26
N LEU A 344 21.57 20.29 1.76
CA LEU A 344 21.16 21.68 2.01
C LEU A 344 21.12 22.05 3.50
N GLY A 345 21.42 21.13 4.40
CA GLY A 345 21.41 21.37 5.82
C GLY A 345 20.06 21.91 6.32
N ARG A 346 20.10 23.07 6.99
CA ARG A 346 18.88 23.69 7.54
C ARG A 346 17.91 24.22 6.47
N GLN A 347 18.35 24.51 5.27
CA GLN A 347 17.50 25.04 4.19
C GLN A 347 16.58 23.95 3.63
N ALA A 348 16.97 22.69 3.72
CA ALA A 348 16.17 21.55 3.28
C ALA A 348 14.72 21.56 3.83
N ARG A 349 14.52 22.06 5.06
CA ARG A 349 13.19 22.14 5.69
C ARG A 349 12.17 22.94 4.86
N TRP A 350 12.60 23.98 4.18
CA TRP A 350 11.72 24.80 3.36
C TRP A 350 11.41 24.13 2.02
N VAL A 351 12.38 23.43 1.43
CA VAL A 351 12.18 22.64 0.22
C VAL A 351 11.19 21.50 0.50
N VAL A 352 11.35 20.81 1.63
CA VAL A 352 10.43 19.75 2.07
C VAL A 352 9.02 20.31 2.27
N LEU A 353 8.88 21.39 3.03
CA LEU A 353 7.58 22.02 3.25
C LEU A 353 6.92 22.43 1.93
N SER A 354 7.69 23.04 1.01
CA SER A 354 7.16 23.42 -0.32
C SER A 354 6.71 22.20 -1.13
N ALA A 355 7.47 21.12 -1.08
CA ALA A 355 7.09 19.87 -1.75
C ALA A 355 5.81 19.27 -1.16
N GLU A 356 5.67 19.23 0.16
CA GLU A 356 4.45 18.76 0.84
C GLU A 356 3.24 19.64 0.49
N VAL A 357 3.40 20.96 0.47
CA VAL A 357 2.33 21.91 0.09
C VAL A 357 1.92 21.72 -1.36
N ILE A 358 2.89 21.64 -2.28
CA ILE A 358 2.62 21.43 -3.72
C ILE A 358 1.91 20.10 -3.95
N LEU A 359 2.39 19.02 -3.33
CA LEU A 359 1.76 17.70 -3.46
C LEU A 359 0.35 17.70 -2.86
N PHE A 360 0.16 18.34 -1.70
CA PHE A 360 -1.14 18.42 -1.06
C PHE A 360 -2.16 19.15 -1.94
N PHE A 361 -1.91 20.42 -2.21
CA PHE A 361 -2.85 21.23 -2.97
C PHE A 361 -2.95 20.76 -4.42
N GLY A 362 -1.84 20.38 -5.04
CA GLY A 362 -1.84 19.91 -6.43
C GLY A 362 -2.73 18.68 -6.63
N GLN A 363 -2.62 17.67 -5.78
CA GLN A 363 -3.43 16.46 -5.89
C GLN A 363 -4.91 16.71 -5.57
N TRP A 364 -5.21 17.48 -4.52
CA TRP A 364 -6.59 17.83 -4.19
C TRP A 364 -7.23 18.69 -5.28
N VAL A 365 -6.53 19.70 -5.80
CA VAL A 365 -7.04 20.55 -6.89
C VAL A 365 -7.32 19.72 -8.13
N ILE A 366 -6.38 18.89 -8.58
CA ILE A 366 -6.59 18.02 -9.75
C ILE A 366 -7.82 17.14 -9.53
N PHE A 367 -7.92 16.47 -8.37
CA PHE A 367 -9.09 15.64 -8.07
C PHE A 367 -10.39 16.43 -8.13
N LEU A 368 -10.50 17.54 -7.38
CA LEU A 368 -11.74 18.32 -7.27
C LEU A 368 -12.15 18.98 -8.58
N THR A 369 -11.20 19.36 -9.43
CA THR A 369 -11.48 20.03 -10.72
C THR A 369 -11.74 19.07 -11.86
N THR A 370 -11.32 17.79 -11.73
CA THR A 370 -11.45 16.80 -12.81
C THR A 370 -12.40 15.65 -12.49
N LEU A 371 -13.00 15.63 -11.30
CA LEU A 371 -13.91 14.58 -10.88
C LEU A 371 -15.07 14.41 -11.85
N GLN A 372 -15.35 13.19 -12.27
CA GLN A 372 -16.45 12.84 -13.17
C GLN A 372 -17.39 11.85 -12.45
N GLY A 373 -18.49 12.37 -11.91
CA GLY A 373 -19.36 11.60 -11.04
C GLY A 373 -18.60 11.17 -9.79
N ASP A 374 -18.61 9.87 -9.48
CA ASP A 374 -17.95 9.29 -8.30
C ASP A 374 -16.54 8.78 -8.60
N TYR A 375 -16.02 8.97 -9.84
CA TYR A 375 -14.79 8.34 -10.29
C TYR A 375 -13.65 9.36 -10.47
N GLU A 376 -12.43 8.90 -10.11
CA GLU A 376 -11.19 9.61 -10.43
C GLU A 376 -10.95 9.63 -11.93
N THR A 377 -10.47 10.75 -12.46
CA THR A 377 -9.97 10.80 -13.83
C THR A 377 -8.53 10.30 -13.93
N ALA A 378 -8.11 9.86 -15.11
CA ALA A 378 -6.75 9.41 -15.39
C ALA A 378 -5.66 10.42 -14.98
N LEU A 379 -6.00 11.72 -15.02
CA LEU A 379 -5.07 12.80 -14.70
C LEU A 379 -4.60 12.76 -13.23
N VAL A 380 -5.46 12.31 -12.31
CA VAL A 380 -5.13 12.23 -10.87
C VAL A 380 -4.00 11.22 -10.59
N TYR A 381 -3.85 10.22 -11.47
CA TYR A 381 -2.89 9.14 -11.28
C TYR A 381 -1.45 9.53 -11.62
N LEU A 382 -1.21 10.51 -12.50
CA LEU A 382 0.12 10.76 -13.04
C LEU A 382 1.05 11.58 -12.16
N PRO A 383 0.63 12.70 -11.52
CA PRO A 383 1.57 13.70 -11.00
C PRO A 383 2.53 13.13 -9.96
N PHE A 384 2.02 12.41 -8.97
CA PHE A 384 2.85 11.96 -7.86
C PHE A 384 3.87 10.88 -8.27
N PRO A 385 3.50 9.76 -8.92
CA PRO A 385 4.48 8.76 -9.33
C PRO A 385 5.49 9.26 -10.37
N VAL A 386 5.05 10.11 -11.33
CA VAL A 386 5.95 10.69 -12.34
C VAL A 386 6.96 11.62 -11.68
N LEU A 387 6.51 12.51 -10.80
CA LEU A 387 7.40 13.38 -10.04
C LEU A 387 8.39 12.56 -9.21
N MET A 388 7.92 11.51 -8.53
CA MET A 388 8.78 10.62 -7.74
C MET A 388 9.82 9.90 -8.60
N LEU A 389 9.46 9.47 -9.81
CA LEU A 389 10.41 8.84 -10.74
C LEU A 389 11.52 9.82 -11.13
N ILE A 390 11.14 11.03 -11.54
CA ILE A 390 12.09 12.07 -11.96
C ILE A 390 13.05 12.41 -10.81
N ILE A 391 12.52 12.70 -9.63
CA ILE A 391 13.30 13.05 -8.43
C ILE A 391 14.23 11.89 -8.06
N HIS A 392 13.71 10.66 -8.06
CA HIS A 392 14.47 9.49 -7.63
C HIS A 392 15.65 9.18 -8.55
N LEU A 393 15.48 9.35 -9.86
CA LEU A 393 16.55 9.18 -10.85
C LEU A 393 17.58 10.32 -10.76
N ALA A 394 17.15 11.57 -10.59
CA ALA A 394 18.02 12.73 -10.41
C ALA A 394 18.89 12.62 -9.15
N TYR A 395 18.31 12.14 -8.05
CA TYR A 395 19.00 11.94 -6.78
C TYR A 395 20.16 10.95 -6.88
N ARG A 396 20.07 9.88 -7.68
CA ARG A 396 21.16 8.91 -7.85
C ARG A 396 22.40 9.55 -8.46
N HIS A 397 22.22 10.45 -9.42
CA HIS A 397 23.35 11.12 -10.08
C HIS A 397 24.14 11.99 -9.09
N SER A 398 23.49 12.70 -8.19
CA SER A 398 24.16 13.55 -7.23
C SER A 398 24.96 12.75 -6.17
N ALA A 399 24.40 11.63 -5.69
CA ALA A 399 25.08 10.77 -4.71
C ALA A 399 26.38 10.13 -5.29
N ARG A 400 26.35 9.69 -6.55
CA ARG A 400 27.53 9.12 -7.22
C ARG A 400 28.62 10.15 -7.51
N SER A 401 28.26 11.37 -7.88
CA SER A 401 29.23 12.44 -8.14
C SER A 401 29.98 12.87 -6.86
N THR A 402 29.30 12.93 -5.74
CA THR A 402 29.90 13.27 -4.44
C THR A 402 30.85 12.20 -3.94
N THR A 403 30.54 10.92 -4.16
CA THR A 403 31.41 9.79 -3.81
C THR A 403 32.70 9.79 -4.68
N MET A 404 32.58 10.06 -6.00
CA MET A 404 33.75 10.17 -6.88
C MET A 404 34.67 11.35 -6.54
N GLN A 405 34.12 12.48 -6.09
CA GLN A 405 34.92 13.63 -5.63
C GLN A 405 35.66 13.33 -4.33
N ARG A 406 35.03 12.62 -3.38
CA ARG A 406 35.69 12.21 -2.12
C ARG A 406 36.78 11.13 -2.33
N CYS A 407 36.71 10.34 -3.38
CA CYS A 407 37.79 9.37 -3.71
C CYS A 407 38.95 10.00 -4.50
N ARG A 408 38.83 11.25 -4.98
CA ARG A 408 39.87 11.99 -5.69
C ARG A 408 40.59 13.05 -4.83
N SER A 409 40.05 13.35 -3.66
CA SER A 409 40.67 14.20 -2.63
C SER A 409 41.33 13.33 -1.54
#